data_4de2be3ac619c41e4fa96f51861be23e
#
_entry.id   4de2be3ac619c41e4fa96f51861be23e
#
_cell.length_a   1.000
_cell.length_b   1.000
_cell.length_c   1.000
_cell.angle_alpha   90.00
_cell.angle_beta   90.00
_cell.angle_gamma   90.00
#
_symmetry.space_group_name_H-M   'P 1'
#
loop_
_entity.id
_entity.type
_entity.pdbx_description
1 polymer ?
#
loop_
_entity_poly.entity_id
_entity_poly.type
_entity_poly.pdbx_seq_one_letter_code
_entity_poly.pdbx_strand_id
1 'polypeptide(L)'
;MTAFTMGMAWLNYDRTRSVISASGRVFQLYNHHFGKIPVAVTGNSPVPTPKYPIGGDQPKVNTGSATWPLDVSAALTGDRTALVVAIVNATEEARTLELGLNGFKTAATGRCWKLTGPGLDAQNGVGKAPEVVIVETTFDATAKALAVAPFGIELYEYRAA
;
A
#
# COMPACT_ATOMS: atom_id res chain seq x y z
N MET A 1 5.35 17.08 20.91
CA MET A 1 4.21 16.79 20.04
C MET A 1 4.75 16.65 18.61
N THR A 2 4.58 15.53 17.99
CA THR A 2 5.13 15.27 16.65
C THR A 2 4.21 15.82 15.56
N ALA A 3 4.70 15.99 14.35
CA ALA A 3 3.90 16.43 13.19
C ALA A 3 2.68 15.52 12.94
N PHE A 4 2.71 14.27 13.35
CA PHE A 4 1.59 13.34 13.27
C PHE A 4 0.37 13.75 14.09
N THR A 5 0.55 14.45 15.19
CA THR A 5 -0.56 14.89 16.04
C THR A 5 -1.16 16.23 15.61
N MET A 6 -0.56 16.90 14.63
CA MET A 6 -1.03 18.20 14.14
C MET A 6 -1.98 18.07 12.92
N GLY A 7 -2.57 16.91 12.71
CA GLY A 7 -3.53 16.69 11.63
C GLY A 7 -2.95 16.58 10.22
N MET A 8 -1.67 16.83 10.04
CA MET A 8 -1.04 16.85 8.72
C MET A 8 -0.93 15.47 8.08
N ALA A 9 -0.78 14.43 8.86
CA ALA A 9 -0.63 13.06 8.36
C ALA A 9 -1.59 12.06 8.98
N TRP A 10 -2.25 12.37 10.07
CA TRP A 10 -3.02 11.41 10.83
C TRP A 10 -4.48 11.79 11.00
N LEU A 11 -4.77 12.95 11.57
CA LEU A 11 -6.12 13.42 11.88
C LEU A 11 -6.41 14.76 11.25
N ASN A 12 -7.63 14.89 10.71
CA ASN A 12 -8.27 16.18 10.49
C ASN A 12 -9.24 16.42 11.64
N TYR A 13 -9.28 17.63 12.20
CA TYR A 13 -10.08 17.93 13.36
C TYR A 13 -10.62 19.36 13.37
N ASP A 14 -11.74 19.53 14.06
CA ASP A 14 -12.24 20.81 14.53
C ASP A 14 -12.19 20.82 16.07
N ARG A 15 -12.85 21.79 16.71
CA ARG A 15 -12.81 21.92 18.18
C ARG A 15 -13.38 20.72 18.93
N THR A 16 -14.26 19.94 18.32
CA THR A 16 -15.07 18.92 18.99
C THR A 16 -14.98 17.56 18.32
N ARG A 17 -14.54 17.51 17.07
CA ARG A 17 -14.56 16.30 16.24
C ARG A 17 -13.24 16.07 15.53
N SER A 18 -12.95 14.83 15.24
CA SER A 18 -11.79 14.44 14.44
C SER A 18 -12.16 13.30 13.48
N VAL A 19 -11.40 13.19 12.40
CA VAL A 19 -11.50 12.09 11.44
C VAL A 19 -10.10 11.69 11.00
N ILE A 20 -9.89 10.41 10.74
CA ILE A 20 -8.60 9.93 10.22
C ILE A 20 -8.44 10.47 8.79
N SER A 21 -7.35 11.21 8.54
CA SER A 21 -6.98 11.73 7.23
C SER A 21 -6.68 10.60 6.23
N ALA A 22 -6.58 10.91 4.94
CA ALA A 22 -6.16 9.94 3.92
C ALA A 22 -4.78 9.32 4.27
N SER A 23 -3.80 10.13 4.64
CA SER A 23 -2.49 9.65 5.09
C SER A 23 -2.57 8.83 6.37
N GLY A 24 -3.45 9.21 7.31
CA GLY A 24 -3.72 8.43 8.51
C GLY A 24 -4.27 7.04 8.21
N ARG A 25 -5.08 6.91 7.14
CA ARG A 25 -5.56 5.59 6.67
C ARG A 25 -4.43 4.71 6.15
N VAL A 26 -3.40 5.28 5.52
CA VAL A 26 -2.21 4.53 5.12
C VAL A 26 -1.51 3.94 6.34
N PHE A 27 -1.26 4.74 7.38
CA PHE A 27 -0.67 4.26 8.63
C PHE A 27 -1.53 3.18 9.29
N GLN A 28 -2.85 3.38 9.33
CA GLN A 28 -3.79 2.40 9.85
C GLN A 28 -3.70 1.07 9.10
N LEU A 29 -3.71 1.11 7.76
CA LEU A 29 -3.62 -0.04 6.88
C LEU A 29 -2.36 -0.87 7.18
N TYR A 30 -1.19 -0.22 7.14
CA TYR A 30 0.09 -0.91 7.36
C TYR A 30 0.23 -1.41 8.79
N ASN A 31 -0.15 -0.62 9.79
CA ASN A 31 -0.01 -1.01 11.19
C ASN A 31 -0.87 -2.22 11.55
N HIS A 32 -2.05 -2.36 10.96
CA HIS A 32 -2.99 -3.43 11.28
C HIS A 32 -2.79 -4.69 10.43
N HIS A 33 -2.33 -4.53 9.17
CA HIS A 33 -2.40 -5.63 8.20
C HIS A 33 -1.07 -6.00 7.58
N PHE A 34 -0.03 -5.16 7.64
CA PHE A 34 1.28 -5.51 7.09
C PHE A 34 2.04 -6.45 8.03
N GLY A 35 2.89 -7.32 7.45
CA GLY A 35 3.68 -8.28 8.20
C GLY A 35 4.82 -7.65 9.01
N LYS A 36 5.45 -8.46 9.87
CA LYS A 36 6.51 -8.02 10.79
C LYS A 36 7.92 -8.48 10.38
N ILE A 37 8.01 -9.53 9.56
CA ILE A 37 9.28 -10.14 9.15
C ILE A 37 9.46 -9.86 7.65
N PRO A 38 10.28 -8.88 7.26
CA PRO A 38 10.48 -8.54 5.86
C PRO A 38 11.01 -9.73 5.06
N VAL A 39 10.55 -9.88 3.82
CA VAL A 39 11.06 -10.84 2.86
C VAL A 39 11.57 -10.12 1.61
N ALA A 40 12.50 -10.74 0.93
CA ALA A 40 13.09 -10.16 -0.28
C ALA A 40 12.03 -10.10 -1.40
N VAL A 41 11.99 -8.96 -2.08
CA VAL A 41 11.19 -8.74 -3.29
C VAL A 41 12.15 -8.49 -4.44
N THR A 42 11.95 -9.19 -5.55
CA THR A 42 12.66 -8.96 -6.81
C THR A 42 11.65 -8.58 -7.88
N GLY A 43 12.09 -7.87 -8.90
CA GLY A 43 11.22 -7.45 -9.98
C GLY A 43 11.97 -7.40 -11.32
N ASN A 44 11.23 -7.11 -12.37
CA ASN A 44 11.73 -7.04 -13.74
C ASN A 44 11.40 -5.69 -14.40
N SER A 45 11.35 -4.62 -13.61
CA SER A 45 11.10 -3.28 -14.14
C SER A 45 12.06 -2.94 -15.27
N PRO A 46 11.56 -2.45 -16.41
CA PRO A 46 12.42 -1.94 -17.49
C PRO A 46 13.10 -0.62 -17.10
N VAL A 47 12.61 0.07 -16.07
CA VAL A 47 13.15 1.34 -15.58
C VAL A 47 13.25 1.29 -14.05
N PRO A 48 14.15 0.47 -13.48
CA PRO A 48 14.23 0.27 -12.03
C PRO A 48 14.70 1.51 -11.27
N THR A 49 15.33 2.47 -11.95
CA THR A 49 15.80 3.74 -11.39
C THR A 49 15.26 4.92 -12.20
N PRO A 50 13.96 5.23 -12.09
CA PRO A 50 13.38 6.32 -12.85
C PRO A 50 13.99 7.65 -12.43
N LYS A 51 14.11 8.57 -13.39
CA LYS A 51 14.57 9.94 -13.15
C LYS A 51 13.40 10.77 -12.66
N TYR A 52 13.41 11.18 -11.40
CA TYR A 52 12.48 12.16 -10.88
C TYR A 52 13.10 13.56 -10.89
N PRO A 53 12.33 14.60 -11.12
CA PRO A 53 12.78 15.95 -10.82
C PRO A 53 12.94 16.05 -9.30
N ILE A 54 14.16 16.16 -8.83
CA ILE A 54 14.46 16.38 -7.43
C ILE A 54 14.61 17.89 -7.26
N GLY A 55 13.76 18.47 -6.40
CA GLY A 55 13.79 19.90 -6.09
C GLY A 55 14.63 20.23 -4.86
N GLY A 56 15.18 21.43 -4.82
CA GLY A 56 15.90 21.96 -3.67
C GLY A 56 17.19 21.21 -3.35
N ASP A 57 17.51 21.09 -2.07
CA ASP A 57 18.74 20.49 -1.54
C ASP A 57 18.67 18.97 -1.37
N GLN A 58 17.68 18.31 -1.97
CA GLN A 58 17.52 16.86 -1.87
C GLN A 58 18.68 16.13 -2.56
N PRO A 59 19.08 14.95 -2.05
CA PRO A 59 20.09 14.12 -2.69
C PRO A 59 19.68 13.79 -4.13
N LYS A 60 20.61 13.97 -5.07
CA LYS A 60 20.38 13.65 -6.49
C LYS A 60 20.42 12.14 -6.80
N VAL A 61 20.14 11.32 -5.81
CA VAL A 61 20.17 9.85 -5.91
C VAL A 61 18.76 9.32 -5.77
N ASN A 62 18.27 8.69 -6.83
CA ASN A 62 17.03 7.92 -6.78
C ASN A 62 17.38 6.48 -6.40
N THR A 63 16.78 5.99 -5.32
CA THR A 63 16.94 4.59 -4.92
C THR A 63 16.28 3.63 -5.90
N GLY A 64 15.25 4.10 -6.63
CA GLY A 64 14.51 3.29 -7.57
C GLY A 64 13.75 2.13 -6.92
N SER A 65 13.09 1.33 -7.75
CA SER A 65 12.43 0.10 -7.34
C SER A 65 12.53 -0.94 -8.45
N ALA A 66 12.88 -2.17 -8.09
CA ALA A 66 12.90 -3.29 -9.03
C ALA A 66 11.51 -3.60 -9.62
N THR A 67 10.45 -3.07 -9.04
CA THR A 67 9.06 -3.29 -9.45
C THR A 67 8.41 -2.06 -10.09
N TRP A 68 9.17 -0.97 -10.31
CA TRP A 68 8.66 0.25 -10.93
C TRP A 68 7.82 -0.03 -12.20
N PRO A 69 6.67 0.60 -12.45
CA PRO A 69 6.09 1.76 -11.75
C PRO A 69 5.26 1.43 -10.49
N LEU A 70 5.15 0.18 -10.12
CA LEU A 70 4.57 -0.21 -8.84
C LEU A 70 5.66 -0.23 -7.77
N ASP A 71 5.30 0.08 -6.52
CA ASP A 71 6.15 -0.18 -5.38
C ASP A 71 5.60 -1.40 -4.63
N VAL A 72 6.41 -2.46 -4.53
CA VAL A 72 6.02 -3.73 -3.93
C VAL A 72 6.92 -4.05 -2.75
N SER A 73 6.31 -4.31 -1.63
CA SER A 73 6.98 -4.79 -0.43
C SER A 73 6.26 -6.01 0.14
N ALA A 74 6.97 -6.87 0.85
CA ALA A 74 6.38 -8.07 1.41
C ALA A 74 6.97 -8.41 2.78
N ALA A 75 6.13 -8.98 3.65
CA ALA A 75 6.56 -9.45 4.97
C ALA A 75 5.69 -10.62 5.44
N LEU A 76 6.29 -11.55 6.18
CA LEU A 76 5.54 -12.57 6.92
C LEU A 76 4.92 -11.97 8.17
N THR A 77 3.80 -12.53 8.59
CA THR A 77 3.24 -12.30 9.93
C THR A 77 4.22 -12.77 11.00
N GLY A 78 4.08 -12.25 12.23
CA GLY A 78 5.01 -12.59 13.31
C GLY A 78 5.05 -14.08 13.65
N ASP A 79 3.95 -14.80 13.46
CA ASP A 79 3.80 -16.25 13.62
C ASP A 79 4.15 -17.04 12.35
N ARG A 80 4.49 -16.35 11.27
CA ARG A 80 4.83 -16.90 9.93
C ARG A 80 3.72 -17.73 9.28
N THR A 81 2.47 -17.54 9.68
CA THR A 81 1.32 -18.27 9.11
C THR A 81 0.78 -17.60 7.86
N ALA A 82 1.15 -16.35 7.61
CA ALA A 82 0.76 -15.64 6.40
C ALA A 82 1.89 -14.77 5.85
N LEU A 83 1.86 -14.58 4.53
CA LEU A 83 2.66 -13.62 3.79
C LEU A 83 1.75 -12.47 3.37
N VAL A 84 2.15 -11.23 3.69
CA VAL A 84 1.45 -10.03 3.23
C VAL A 84 2.29 -9.34 2.19
N VAL A 85 1.71 -9.10 1.02
CA VAL A 85 2.29 -8.34 -0.08
C VAL A 85 1.56 -7.01 -0.17
N ALA A 86 2.29 -5.92 0.00
CA ALA A 86 1.79 -4.56 -0.16
C ALA A 86 2.19 -4.02 -1.54
N ILE A 87 1.24 -3.47 -2.25
CA ILE A 87 1.41 -2.91 -3.59
C ILE A 87 0.91 -1.48 -3.58
N VAL A 88 1.77 -0.55 -4.01
CA VAL A 88 1.42 0.86 -4.19
C VAL A 88 1.45 1.17 -5.67
N ASN A 89 0.34 1.66 -6.20
CA ASN A 89 0.26 2.22 -7.54
C ASN A 89 0.05 3.73 -7.46
N ALA A 90 1.11 4.49 -7.64
CA ALA A 90 1.07 5.94 -7.63
C ALA A 90 0.78 6.56 -9.01
N THR A 91 0.32 5.74 -9.97
CA THR A 91 0.03 6.20 -11.34
C THR A 91 -1.48 6.36 -11.57
N GLU A 92 -1.82 7.12 -12.61
CA GLU A 92 -3.21 7.34 -13.05
C GLU A 92 -3.82 6.14 -13.77
N GLU A 93 -3.02 5.11 -14.06
CA GLU A 93 -3.45 3.95 -14.80
C GLU A 93 -3.58 2.72 -13.91
N ALA A 94 -4.60 1.92 -14.14
CA ALA A 94 -4.67 0.59 -13.55
C ALA A 94 -3.48 -0.25 -14.07
N ARG A 95 -2.87 -1.01 -13.19
CA ARG A 95 -1.72 -1.87 -13.50
C ARG A 95 -2.02 -3.32 -13.20
N THR A 96 -1.36 -4.21 -13.90
CA THR A 96 -1.37 -5.64 -13.59
C THR A 96 0.01 -6.04 -13.11
N LEU A 97 0.05 -6.69 -11.94
CA LEU A 97 1.26 -7.26 -11.37
C LEU A 97 1.20 -8.79 -11.53
N GLU A 98 2.17 -9.37 -12.21
CA GLU A 98 2.39 -10.82 -12.16
C GLU A 98 3.25 -11.14 -10.94
N LEU A 99 2.76 -12.04 -10.10
CA LEU A 99 3.37 -12.38 -8.82
C LEU A 99 3.77 -13.85 -8.77
N GLY A 100 5.02 -14.12 -8.41
CA GLY A 100 5.53 -15.44 -8.08
C GLY A 100 5.92 -15.52 -6.60
N LEU A 101 5.39 -16.48 -5.87
CA LEU A 101 5.73 -16.71 -4.46
C LEU A 101 6.71 -17.88 -4.37
N ASN A 102 7.99 -17.57 -4.14
CA ASN A 102 9.01 -18.59 -4.03
C ASN A 102 9.16 -19.07 -2.57
N GLY A 103 8.99 -20.37 -2.36
CA GLY A 103 9.17 -20.97 -1.02
C GLY A 103 7.96 -20.81 -0.08
N PHE A 104 6.82 -20.27 -0.58
CA PHE A 104 5.60 -20.12 0.20
C PHE A 104 4.43 -20.79 -0.52
N LYS A 105 3.83 -21.80 0.10
CA LYS A 105 2.62 -22.48 -0.41
C LYS A 105 1.40 -21.79 0.18
N THR A 106 0.47 -21.40 -0.67
CA THR A 106 -0.72 -20.65 -0.27
C THR A 106 -1.97 -21.52 -0.23
N ALA A 107 -2.87 -21.22 0.69
CA ALA A 107 -4.27 -21.64 0.59
C ALA A 107 -4.93 -21.02 -0.66
N ALA A 108 -6.07 -21.57 -1.09
CA ALA A 108 -6.75 -21.11 -2.31
C ALA A 108 -7.31 -19.68 -2.21
N THR A 109 -7.68 -19.24 -1.01
CA THR A 109 -8.31 -17.94 -0.79
C THR A 109 -7.48 -17.08 0.16
N GLY A 110 -7.26 -15.83 -0.20
CA GLY A 110 -6.61 -14.82 0.62
C GLY A 110 -7.54 -13.65 0.96
N ARG A 111 -7.05 -12.72 1.76
CA ARG A 111 -7.71 -11.45 2.09
C ARG A 111 -6.96 -10.29 1.45
N CYS A 112 -7.70 -9.29 1.00
CA CYS A 112 -7.13 -8.08 0.44
C CYS A 112 -7.76 -6.86 1.11
N TRP A 113 -6.93 -5.94 1.58
CA TRP A 113 -7.34 -4.62 2.04
C TRP A 113 -6.91 -3.59 1.02
N LYS A 114 -7.90 -2.85 0.51
CA LYS A 114 -7.71 -1.82 -0.52
C LYS A 114 -7.96 -0.44 0.06
N LEU A 115 -7.02 0.44 -0.16
CA LEU A 115 -7.14 1.86 0.12
C LEU A 115 -7.08 2.62 -1.20
N THR A 116 -8.19 3.21 -1.58
CA THR A 116 -8.31 4.01 -2.80
C THR A 116 -9.15 5.26 -2.53
N GLY A 117 -9.05 6.23 -3.42
CA GLY A 117 -9.87 7.43 -3.43
C GLY A 117 -10.25 7.81 -4.86
N PRO A 118 -11.15 8.78 -5.07
CA PRO A 118 -11.59 9.23 -6.39
C PRO A 118 -10.50 9.96 -7.19
N GLY A 119 -9.38 10.36 -6.57
CA GLY A 119 -8.28 11.06 -7.23
C GLY A 119 -7.23 11.56 -6.24
N LEU A 120 -6.24 12.29 -6.74
CA LEU A 120 -5.13 12.81 -5.92
C LEU A 120 -5.57 13.79 -4.83
N ASP A 121 -6.65 14.52 -5.05
CA ASP A 121 -7.19 15.50 -4.10
C ASP A 121 -8.17 14.88 -3.09
N ALA A 122 -8.35 13.56 -3.12
CA ALA A 122 -9.24 12.85 -2.22
C ALA A 122 -8.79 12.99 -0.75
N GLN A 123 -9.72 13.40 0.10
CA GLN A 123 -9.42 13.64 1.50
C GLN A 123 -10.59 13.33 2.42
N ASN A 124 -10.26 12.95 3.64
CA ASN A 124 -11.26 12.77 4.69
C ASN A 124 -11.34 14.05 5.53
N GLY A 125 -12.49 14.72 5.49
CA GLY A 125 -12.75 15.97 6.22
C GLY A 125 -13.80 15.80 7.31
N VAL A 126 -13.70 16.59 8.39
CA VAL A 126 -14.69 16.60 9.47
C VAL A 126 -16.05 17.03 8.92
N GLY A 127 -17.09 16.26 9.27
CA GLY A 127 -18.47 16.55 8.83
C GLY A 127 -18.78 16.17 7.39
N LYS A 128 -17.84 15.52 6.68
CA LYS A 128 -18.03 14.99 5.34
C LYS A 128 -18.00 13.46 5.35
N ALA A 129 -18.63 12.83 4.39
CA ALA A 129 -18.44 11.40 4.13
C ALA A 129 -16.96 11.16 3.77
N PRO A 130 -16.33 10.09 4.29
CA PRO A 130 -14.96 9.80 3.95
C PRO A 130 -14.84 9.38 2.47
N GLU A 131 -13.90 10.01 1.76
CA GLU A 131 -13.59 9.68 0.36
C GLU A 131 -12.54 8.57 0.27
N VAL A 132 -11.67 8.47 1.29
CA VAL A 132 -10.60 7.48 1.37
C VAL A 132 -10.90 6.52 2.51
N VAL A 133 -11.17 5.27 2.16
CA VAL A 133 -11.55 4.20 3.09
C VAL A 133 -10.77 2.93 2.82
N ILE A 134 -10.60 2.11 3.86
CA ILE A 134 -10.06 0.76 3.71
C ILE A 134 -11.22 -0.19 3.49
N VAL A 135 -11.17 -0.92 2.38
CA VAL A 135 -12.18 -1.95 2.04
C VAL A 135 -11.51 -3.31 2.11
N GLU A 136 -12.09 -4.23 2.88
CA GLU A 136 -11.65 -5.63 2.93
C GLU A 136 -12.45 -6.48 1.95
N THR A 137 -11.74 -7.32 1.19
CA THR A 137 -12.29 -8.28 0.24
C THR A 137 -11.52 -9.59 0.33
N THR A 138 -12.06 -10.64 -0.27
CA THR A 138 -11.32 -11.88 -0.53
C THR A 138 -10.84 -11.92 -1.98
N PHE A 139 -9.80 -12.71 -2.25
CA PHE A 139 -9.29 -12.92 -3.61
C PHE A 139 -8.83 -14.37 -3.78
N ASP A 140 -8.71 -14.80 -5.03
CA ASP A 140 -8.12 -16.08 -5.40
C ASP A 140 -6.60 -16.01 -5.23
N ALA A 141 -6.07 -16.62 -4.17
CA ALA A 141 -4.65 -16.61 -3.84
C ALA A 141 -3.81 -17.51 -4.78
N THR A 142 -4.45 -18.26 -5.68
CA THR A 142 -3.77 -19.03 -6.74
C THR A 142 -3.57 -18.25 -8.03
N ALA A 143 -4.23 -17.08 -8.15
CA ALA A 143 -4.08 -16.19 -9.28
C ALA A 143 -2.65 -15.65 -9.36
N LYS A 144 -2.04 -15.73 -10.54
CA LYS A 144 -0.68 -15.22 -10.79
C LYS A 144 -0.65 -13.74 -11.11
N ALA A 145 -1.78 -13.16 -11.44
CA ALA A 145 -1.90 -11.77 -11.84
C ALA A 145 -2.88 -11.04 -10.92
N LEU A 146 -2.47 -9.88 -10.41
CA LEU A 146 -3.26 -9.00 -9.57
C LEU A 146 -3.51 -7.69 -10.32
N ALA A 147 -4.76 -7.25 -10.37
CA ALA A 147 -5.12 -5.94 -10.88
C ALA A 147 -5.04 -4.91 -9.75
N VAL A 148 -4.25 -3.86 -9.95
CA VAL A 148 -4.01 -2.80 -8.97
C VAL A 148 -4.62 -1.51 -9.48
N ALA A 149 -5.52 -0.91 -8.69
CA ALA A 149 -6.23 0.31 -9.05
C ALA A 149 -5.28 1.51 -9.18
N PRO A 150 -5.62 2.54 -9.99
CA PRO A 150 -4.92 3.82 -9.98
C PRO A 150 -4.91 4.43 -8.57
N PHE A 151 -3.82 5.11 -8.21
CA PHE A 151 -3.66 5.76 -6.90
C PHE A 151 -4.02 4.88 -5.71
N GLY A 152 -3.88 3.54 -5.88
CA GLY A 152 -4.28 2.54 -4.89
C GLY A 152 -3.12 2.06 -4.04
N ILE A 153 -3.44 1.70 -2.80
CA ILE A 153 -2.57 0.91 -1.93
C ILE A 153 -3.36 -0.35 -1.57
N GLU A 154 -2.81 -1.50 -1.91
CA GLU A 154 -3.47 -2.78 -1.70
C GLU A 154 -2.55 -3.73 -0.92
N LEU A 155 -3.07 -4.35 0.14
CA LEU A 155 -2.38 -5.37 0.92
C LEU A 155 -3.06 -6.72 0.71
N TYR A 156 -2.32 -7.68 0.17
CA TYR A 156 -2.77 -9.02 -0.11
C TYR A 156 -2.19 -10.00 0.92
N GLU A 157 -3.03 -10.60 1.75
CA GLU A 157 -2.64 -11.63 2.71
C GLU A 157 -2.82 -13.02 2.09
N TYR A 158 -1.72 -13.71 1.92
CA TYR A 158 -1.63 -15.11 1.51
C TYR A 158 -1.43 -15.97 2.76
N ARG A 159 -2.38 -16.82 3.08
CA ARG A 159 -2.24 -17.77 4.20
C ARG A 159 -1.49 -19.02 3.76
N ALA A 160 -0.70 -19.58 4.66
CA ALA A 160 -0.08 -20.87 4.43
C ALA A 160 -1.15 -21.97 4.22
N ALA A 161 -0.87 -22.90 3.28
CA ALA A 161 -1.73 -24.06 3.01
C ALA A 161 -1.61 -25.13 4.09
#